data_d01a23a938c8234657e2e99df0c58de2
#
_entry.id   d01a23a938c8234657e2e99df0c58de2
#
_cell.length_a   1.000
_cell.length_b   1.000
_cell.length_c   1.000
_cell.angle_alpha   90.00
_cell.angle_beta   90.00
_cell.angle_gamma   90.00
#
_symmetry.space_group_name_H-M   'P 1'
#
loop_
_entity.id
_entity.type
_entity.pdbx_description
1 polymer ?
#
loop_
_entity_poly.entity_id
_entity_poly.type
_entity_poly.pdbx_seq_one_letter_code
_entity_poly.pdbx_strand_id
1 'polypeptide(L)'
;MSGVRTLLEKSGYSEKAIEYYEKMLNVGEIKDPDAHFAYTGPCGDTMEMFLRIESHIITDAKFRAIGCAGSYASASALTEMIKGKTVEEAEKLDEQDILNHLGKIPAPKIHCACLAKRTLQEAIKQYKETRQ
;
A
#
# COMPACT_ATOMS: atom_id res chain seq x y z
N MET A 1 0.39 18.30 14.85
CA MET A 1 -0.31 18.11 14.33
C MET A 1 -1.51 18.62 13.74
N SER A 2 -2.20 19.44 14.31
CA SER A 2 -3.45 19.91 13.78
C SER A 2 -3.30 20.60 12.44
N GLY A 3 -2.17 21.26 12.12
CA GLY A 3 -1.99 21.92 10.83
C GLY A 3 -2.03 20.99 9.64
N VAL A 4 -1.30 19.87 9.72
CA VAL A 4 -1.27 18.90 8.63
C VAL A 4 -2.61 18.21 8.50
N ARG A 5 -3.20 17.79 9.63
CA ARG A 5 -4.50 17.15 9.63
C ARG A 5 -5.56 18.05 9.00
N THR A 6 -5.55 19.33 9.35
CA THR A 6 -6.51 20.28 8.81
C THR A 6 -6.37 20.42 7.29
N LEU A 7 -5.11 20.45 6.80
CA LEU A 7 -4.88 20.54 5.37
C LEU A 7 -5.40 19.29 4.66
N LEU A 8 -5.20 18.12 5.25
CA LEU A 8 -5.68 16.87 4.64
C LEU A 8 -7.20 16.82 4.62
N GLU A 9 -7.85 17.26 5.71
CA GLU A 9 -9.31 17.32 5.74
C GLU A 9 -9.86 18.24 4.67
N LYS A 10 -9.25 19.41 4.54
CA LYS A 10 -9.69 20.38 3.53
C LYS A 10 -9.43 19.89 2.11
N SER A 11 -8.43 19.02 1.93
CA SER A 11 -8.10 18.48 0.63
C SER A 11 -9.00 17.30 0.23
N GLY A 12 -9.87 16.84 1.13
CA GLY A 12 -10.82 15.78 0.79
C GLY A 12 -10.47 14.39 1.25
N TYR A 13 -9.48 14.25 2.15
CA TYR A 13 -9.16 12.95 2.71
C TYR A 13 -10.15 12.59 3.81
N SER A 14 -10.58 11.33 3.86
CA SER A 14 -11.47 10.86 4.92
C SER A 14 -10.70 10.77 6.24
N GLU A 15 -11.44 10.69 7.33
CA GLU A 15 -10.83 10.49 8.65
C GLU A 15 -9.95 9.24 8.67
N LYS A 16 -10.45 8.16 8.09
CA LYS A 16 -9.72 6.90 8.06
C LYS A 16 -8.43 7.00 7.25
N ALA A 17 -8.47 7.68 6.10
CA ALA A 17 -7.29 7.88 5.28
C ALA A 17 -6.25 8.70 6.03
N ILE A 18 -6.70 9.74 6.74
CA ILE A 18 -5.80 10.57 7.53
C ILE A 18 -5.16 9.76 8.65
N GLU A 19 -5.93 8.89 9.30
CA GLU A 19 -5.38 8.03 10.35
C GLU A 19 -4.29 7.11 9.82
N TYR A 20 -4.49 6.50 8.66
CA TYR A 20 -3.47 5.66 8.06
C TYR A 20 -2.20 6.45 7.76
N TYR A 21 -2.35 7.68 7.29
CA TYR A 21 -1.20 8.51 7.02
C TYR A 21 -0.48 8.87 8.33
N GLU A 22 -1.23 9.28 9.35
CA GLU A 22 -0.63 9.71 10.61
C GLU A 22 0.05 8.57 11.35
N LYS A 23 -0.55 7.38 11.35
CA LYS A 23 0.00 6.23 12.05
C LYS A 23 1.16 5.57 11.31
N MET A 24 1.24 5.78 10.02
CA MET A 24 2.32 5.19 9.20
C MET A 24 2.49 3.71 9.46
N LEU A 25 1.36 2.99 9.52
CA LEU A 25 1.38 1.54 9.76
C LEU A 25 2.20 0.83 8.70
N ASN A 26 3.05 -0.08 9.15
CA ASN A 26 3.84 -0.96 8.27
C ASN A 26 4.89 -0.24 7.43
N VAL A 27 5.28 0.98 7.80
CA VAL A 27 6.39 1.65 7.14
C VAL A 27 7.69 0.99 7.57
N GLY A 28 8.55 0.64 6.63
CA GLY A 28 9.83 0.03 6.92
C GLY A 28 10.18 -1.04 5.89
N GLU A 29 11.12 -1.89 6.24
CA GLU A 29 11.53 -2.98 5.35
C GLU A 29 11.53 -4.30 6.13
N ILE A 30 11.52 -5.40 5.38
CA ILE A 30 11.64 -6.74 5.95
C ILE A 30 12.99 -7.26 5.48
N LYS A 31 13.79 -7.76 6.42
CA LYS A 31 15.09 -8.36 6.08
C LYS A 31 14.85 -9.69 5.36
N ASP A 32 15.51 -9.86 4.22
CA ASP A 32 15.38 -11.07 3.41
C ASP A 32 13.91 -11.38 3.10
N PRO A 33 13.20 -10.45 2.45
CA PRO A 33 11.78 -10.65 2.17
C PRO A 33 11.58 -11.79 1.16
N ASP A 34 10.41 -12.44 1.25
CA ASP A 34 10.06 -13.48 0.29
C ASP A 34 9.60 -12.85 -1.03
N ALA A 35 9.05 -11.64 -0.98
CA ALA A 35 8.69 -10.89 -2.17
C ALA A 35 9.04 -9.43 -1.96
N HIS A 36 9.50 -8.78 -3.02
CA HIS A 36 9.91 -7.38 -2.94
C HIS A 36 9.85 -6.76 -4.33
N PHE A 37 9.34 -5.55 -4.41
CA PHE A 37 9.32 -4.83 -5.67
C PHE A 37 9.26 -3.34 -5.41
N ALA A 38 9.99 -2.56 -6.20
CA ALA A 38 9.94 -1.10 -6.16
C ALA A 38 9.39 -0.62 -7.50
N TYR A 39 8.35 0.21 -7.45
CA TYR A 39 7.67 0.67 -8.65
C TYR A 39 7.49 2.18 -8.61
N THR A 40 7.82 2.85 -9.71
CA THR A 40 7.59 4.29 -9.84
C THR A 40 6.42 4.51 -10.80
N GLY A 41 5.40 5.20 -10.32
CA GLY A 41 4.22 5.48 -11.12
C GLY A 41 4.43 6.66 -12.05
N PRO A 42 3.43 6.90 -12.92
CA PRO A 42 3.54 7.98 -13.92
C PRO A 42 3.70 9.38 -13.32
N CYS A 43 3.20 9.60 -12.11
CA CYS A 43 3.31 10.90 -11.46
C CYS A 43 4.62 11.10 -10.70
N GLY A 44 5.52 10.11 -10.75
CA GLY A 44 6.80 10.21 -10.10
C GLY A 44 6.89 9.66 -8.69
N ASP A 45 5.75 9.29 -8.09
CA ASP A 45 5.76 8.67 -6.77
C ASP A 45 6.36 7.27 -6.89
N THR A 46 7.18 6.89 -5.92
CA THR A 46 7.80 5.57 -5.87
C THR A 46 7.31 4.84 -4.64
N MET A 47 7.02 3.56 -4.81
CA MET A 47 6.59 2.71 -3.71
C MET A 47 7.37 1.41 -3.76
N GLU A 48 7.84 0.97 -2.59
CA GLU A 48 8.59 -0.27 -2.46
C GLU A 48 7.86 -1.13 -1.45
N MET A 49 7.59 -2.38 -1.80
CA MET A 49 6.82 -3.27 -0.92
C MET A 49 7.62 -4.52 -0.61
N PHE A 50 7.52 -4.96 0.65
CA PHE A 50 8.23 -6.13 1.15
C PHE A 50 7.20 -7.07 1.77
N LEU A 51 7.26 -8.34 1.41
CA LEU A 51 6.33 -9.34 1.92
C LEU A 51 7.07 -10.51 2.54
N ARG A 52 6.55 -10.99 3.68
CA ARG A 52 6.95 -12.26 4.26
C ARG A 52 5.84 -13.25 3.97
N ILE A 53 6.16 -14.38 3.35
CA ILE A 53 5.15 -15.35 2.92
C ILE A 53 5.53 -16.71 3.46
N GLU A 54 4.59 -17.36 4.16
CA GLU A 54 4.77 -18.71 4.69
C GLU A 54 3.55 -19.54 4.34
N SER A 55 3.76 -20.68 3.68
CA SER A 55 2.66 -21.56 3.26
C SER A 55 1.59 -20.81 2.45
N HIS A 56 2.05 -19.96 1.51
CA HIS A 56 1.20 -19.15 0.65
C HIS A 56 0.40 -18.08 1.39
N ILE A 57 0.66 -17.88 2.69
CA ILE A 57 -0.02 -16.84 3.46
C ILE A 57 0.95 -15.69 3.70
N ILE A 58 0.48 -14.46 3.49
CA ILE A 58 1.29 -13.28 3.75
C ILE A 58 1.26 -13.04 5.26
N THR A 59 2.40 -13.32 5.92
CA THR A 59 2.49 -13.20 7.36
C THR A 59 2.96 -11.83 7.81
N ASP A 60 3.60 -11.08 6.94
CA ASP A 60 3.99 -9.70 7.24
C ASP A 60 4.10 -8.92 5.94
N ALA A 61 3.86 -7.63 6.02
CA ALA A 61 3.95 -6.74 4.86
C ALA A 61 4.41 -5.37 5.33
N LYS A 62 5.40 -4.81 4.65
CA LYS A 62 5.91 -3.49 4.95
C LYS A 62 6.15 -2.74 3.65
N PHE A 63 6.28 -1.43 3.75
CA PHE A 63 6.53 -0.63 2.57
C PHE A 63 7.38 0.59 2.90
N ARG A 64 8.01 1.13 1.86
CA ARG A 64 8.63 2.44 1.88
C ARG A 64 8.10 3.18 0.66
N ALA A 65 7.98 4.50 0.78
CA ALA A 65 7.45 5.28 -0.33
C ALA A 65 8.08 6.66 -0.36
N ILE A 66 8.15 7.22 -1.57
CA ILE A 66 8.49 8.62 -1.77
C ILE A 66 7.30 9.18 -2.53
N GLY A 67 6.50 9.99 -1.87
CA GLY A 67 5.28 10.49 -2.48
C GLY A 67 4.43 11.28 -1.50
N CYS A 68 3.15 11.43 -1.85
CA CYS A 68 2.22 12.25 -1.09
C CYS A 68 1.51 11.45 0.01
N ALA A 69 0.68 12.16 0.77
CA ALA A 69 -0.10 11.52 1.84
C ALA A 69 -0.97 10.38 1.30
N GLY A 70 -1.50 10.53 0.08
CA GLY A 70 -2.31 9.48 -0.54
C GLY A 70 -1.53 8.20 -0.76
N SER A 71 -0.25 8.32 -1.15
CA SER A 71 0.60 7.15 -1.35
C SER A 71 0.84 6.42 -0.03
N TYR A 72 1.15 7.17 1.03
CA TYR A 72 1.36 6.57 2.34
C TYR A 72 0.07 5.95 2.89
N ALA A 73 -1.06 6.63 2.76
CA ALA A 73 -2.32 6.10 3.26
C ALA A 73 -2.71 4.84 2.50
N SER A 74 -2.57 4.85 1.18
CA SER A 74 -2.92 3.69 0.35
C SER A 74 -2.05 2.49 0.65
N ALA A 75 -0.74 2.68 0.75
CA ALA A 75 0.17 1.58 1.02
C ALA A 75 -0.02 1.05 2.44
N SER A 76 -0.23 1.94 3.40
CA SER A 76 -0.46 1.55 4.78
C SER A 76 -1.73 0.70 4.90
N ALA A 77 -2.82 1.15 4.25
CA ALA A 77 -4.07 0.40 4.24
C ALA A 77 -3.89 -0.96 3.56
N LEU A 78 -3.27 -0.97 2.38
CA LEU A 78 -3.10 -2.21 1.63
C LEU A 78 -2.26 -3.22 2.40
N THR A 79 -1.14 -2.79 2.99
CA THR A 79 -0.31 -3.71 3.76
C THR A 79 -1.06 -4.29 4.95
N GLU A 80 -1.93 -3.49 5.59
CA GLU A 80 -2.78 -4.01 6.66
C GLU A 80 -3.79 -5.02 6.14
N MET A 81 -4.39 -4.73 4.99
CA MET A 81 -5.42 -5.59 4.41
C MET A 81 -4.91 -6.97 4.02
N ILE A 82 -3.67 -7.04 3.55
CA ILE A 82 -3.16 -8.31 3.01
C ILE A 82 -2.56 -9.24 4.05
N LYS A 83 -2.27 -8.76 5.25
CA LYS A 83 -1.74 -9.63 6.29
C LYS A 83 -2.76 -10.70 6.63
N GLY A 84 -2.32 -11.95 6.63
CA GLY A 84 -3.20 -13.07 6.91
C GLY A 84 -3.93 -13.62 5.70
N LYS A 85 -3.82 -12.96 4.54
CA LYS A 85 -4.43 -13.45 3.32
C LYS A 85 -3.47 -14.33 2.55
N THR A 86 -4.02 -15.19 1.71
CA THR A 86 -3.17 -15.97 0.81
C THR A 86 -2.66 -15.04 -0.29
N VAL A 87 -1.58 -15.48 -0.94
CA VAL A 87 -1.02 -14.74 -2.07
C VAL A 87 -2.08 -14.55 -3.15
N GLU A 88 -2.88 -15.60 -3.40
CA GLU A 88 -3.94 -15.55 -4.40
C GLU A 88 -5.03 -14.53 -4.05
N GLU A 89 -5.41 -14.48 -2.78
CA GLU A 89 -6.41 -13.50 -2.34
C GLU A 89 -5.90 -12.08 -2.48
N ALA A 90 -4.64 -11.86 -2.09
CA ALA A 90 -4.03 -10.53 -2.18
C ALA A 90 -3.92 -10.09 -3.63
N GLU A 91 -3.61 -11.02 -4.53
CA GLU A 91 -3.46 -10.73 -5.95
C GLU A 91 -4.74 -10.22 -6.59
N LYS A 92 -5.89 -10.60 -6.05
CA LYS A 92 -7.19 -10.21 -6.59
C LYS A 92 -7.67 -8.84 -6.13
N LEU A 93 -7.00 -8.25 -5.14
CA LEU A 93 -7.39 -6.93 -4.66
C LEU A 93 -7.12 -5.89 -5.75
N ASP A 94 -8.04 -4.93 -5.86
CA ASP A 94 -7.88 -3.85 -6.82
C ASP A 94 -7.92 -2.49 -6.11
N GLU A 95 -7.78 -1.44 -6.89
CA GLU A 95 -7.77 -0.09 -6.32
C GLU A 95 -9.08 0.26 -5.65
N GLN A 96 -10.19 -0.31 -6.12
CA GLN A 96 -11.49 -0.03 -5.50
C GLN A 96 -11.56 -0.61 -4.08
N ASP A 97 -10.96 -1.78 -3.88
CA ASP A 97 -10.91 -2.38 -2.54
C ASP A 97 -10.14 -1.49 -1.58
N ILE A 98 -9.03 -0.92 -2.04
CA ILE A 98 -8.23 -0.01 -1.22
C ILE A 98 -9.04 1.25 -0.91
N LEU A 99 -9.69 1.81 -1.92
CA LEU A 99 -10.49 3.02 -1.74
C LEU A 99 -11.66 2.79 -0.79
N ASN A 100 -12.32 1.64 -0.92
CA ASN A 100 -13.41 1.30 -0.02
C ASN A 100 -12.93 1.20 1.43
N HIS A 101 -11.74 0.66 1.61
CA HIS A 101 -11.16 0.51 2.95
C HIS A 101 -10.76 1.86 3.55
N LEU A 102 -10.22 2.76 2.72
CA LEU A 102 -9.80 4.08 3.18
C LEU A 102 -10.95 5.04 3.40
N GLY A 103 -12.06 4.81 2.72
CA GLY A 103 -13.17 5.75 2.72
C GLY A 103 -13.02 6.71 1.56
N LYS A 104 -12.42 7.88 1.77
CA LYS A 104 -12.32 8.85 0.69
C LYS A 104 -10.95 9.51 0.65
N ILE A 105 -10.42 9.65 -0.56
CA ILE A 105 -9.24 10.47 -0.80
C ILE A 105 -9.57 11.38 -1.98
N PRO A 106 -8.85 12.51 -2.14
CA PRO A 106 -9.13 13.43 -3.24
C PRO A 106 -9.05 12.74 -4.59
N ALA A 107 -9.97 13.08 -5.51
CA ALA A 107 -9.98 12.48 -6.83
C ALA A 107 -8.61 12.50 -7.53
N PRO A 108 -7.84 13.60 -7.50
CA PRO A 108 -6.52 13.59 -8.12
C PRO A 108 -5.52 12.63 -7.48
N LYS A 109 -5.86 12.07 -6.31
CA LYS A 109 -4.98 11.15 -5.59
C LYS A 109 -5.39 9.69 -5.72
N ILE A 110 -6.45 9.40 -6.47
CA ILE A 110 -6.89 8.01 -6.66
C ILE A 110 -5.79 7.16 -7.28
N HIS A 111 -4.94 7.76 -8.10
CA HIS A 111 -3.82 7.02 -8.69
C HIS A 111 -2.88 6.43 -7.64
N CYS A 112 -2.89 6.96 -6.42
CA CYS A 112 -2.05 6.41 -5.34
C CYS A 112 -2.48 5.00 -4.97
N ALA A 113 -3.80 4.74 -4.96
CA ALA A 113 -4.31 3.40 -4.72
C ALA A 113 -3.93 2.47 -5.87
N CYS A 114 -3.95 2.97 -7.10
CA CYS A 114 -3.52 2.19 -8.26
C CYS A 114 -2.03 1.85 -8.16
N LEU A 115 -1.22 2.80 -7.71
CA LEU A 115 0.21 2.57 -7.52
C LEU A 115 0.45 1.47 -6.48
N ALA A 116 -0.27 1.53 -5.35
CA ALA A 116 -0.12 0.52 -4.31
C ALA A 116 -0.51 -0.87 -4.83
N LYS A 117 -1.64 -0.96 -5.54
CA LYS A 117 -2.08 -2.20 -6.13
C LYS A 117 -1.04 -2.75 -7.11
N ARG A 118 -0.52 -1.90 -7.98
CA ARG A 118 0.44 -2.33 -8.99
C ARG A 118 1.73 -2.83 -8.36
N THR A 119 2.21 -2.13 -7.33
CA THR A 119 3.42 -2.55 -6.63
C THR A 119 3.23 -3.92 -6.00
N LEU A 120 2.09 -4.14 -5.36
CA LEU A 120 1.78 -5.44 -4.76
C LEU A 120 1.72 -6.54 -5.82
N GLN A 121 1.03 -6.28 -6.92
CA GLN A 121 0.89 -7.29 -7.96
C GLN A 121 2.23 -7.68 -8.57
N GLU A 122 3.10 -6.70 -8.77
CA GLU A 122 4.43 -7.00 -9.31
C GLU A 122 5.29 -7.77 -8.30
N ALA A 123 5.17 -7.43 -7.02
CA ALA A 123 5.90 -8.18 -5.98
C ALA A 123 5.45 -9.64 -5.95
N ILE A 124 4.14 -9.87 -6.02
CA ILE A 124 3.60 -11.23 -6.03
C ILE A 124 4.01 -11.99 -7.29
N LYS A 125 3.97 -11.31 -8.43
CA LYS A 125 4.39 -11.91 -9.69
C LYS A 125 5.84 -12.37 -9.61
N GLN A 126 6.71 -11.53 -9.10
CA GLN A 126 8.12 -11.88 -8.93
C GLN A 126 8.28 -13.08 -7.98
N TYR A 127 7.51 -13.08 -6.89
CA TYR A 127 7.55 -14.19 -5.95
C TYR A 127 7.19 -15.52 -6.63
N LYS A 128 6.13 -15.51 -7.42
CA LYS A 128 5.68 -16.73 -8.11
C LYS A 128 6.73 -17.21 -9.11
N GLU A 129 7.36 -16.28 -9.82
CA GLU A 129 8.37 -16.62 -10.80
C GLU A 129 9.62 -17.24 -10.17
N THR A 130 10.00 -16.77 -8.99
CA THR A 130 11.20 -17.26 -8.35
C THR A 130 10.98 -18.54 -7.55
N ARG A 131 9.71 -18.96 -7.35
CA ARG A 131 9.40 -20.14 -6.57
C ARG A 131 9.01 -21.36 -7.42
N GLN A 132 9.24 -21.28 -8.72
CA GLN A 132 8.90 -22.42 -9.60
C GLN A 132 9.98 -23.50 -9.60
#